data_a64b69f9b7c78fd821af330dd58ec653
#
_entry.id   a64b69f9b7c78fd821af330dd58ec653
#
_cell.length_a   1.000
_cell.length_b   1.000
_cell.length_c   1.000
_cell.angle_alpha   90.00
_cell.angle_beta   90.00
_cell.angle_gamma   90.00
#
_symmetry.space_group_name_H-M   'P 1'
#
loop_
_entity.id
_entity.type
_entity.pdbx_description
1 polymer ?
#
loop_
_entity_poly.entity_id
_entity_poly.type
_entity_poly.pdbx_seq_one_letter_code
_entity_poly.pdbx_strand_id
1 'polypeptide(L)'
;MKKIALFFLLMVIAACSSESLSVKQATNLIETHTEKYPYFEKTNLQLGEQKYSVRKDSAELSVLRNLASQDLISLKTISSHKKLLSKDSVLVVNIGLTTKAADFVIDQKKNKAQVKTYLFTIQEDSDVQLELNSKTKATASAKLIKITTPFAGLSKDKNPNAAFITQKFILKYNKETGWYVAR
;
A
#
# COMPACT_ATOMS: atom_id res chain seq x y z
N MET A 1 -5.69 -63.98 45.06
CA MET A 1 -4.93 -62.76 44.69
C MET A 1 -5.29 -62.43 43.31
N LYS A 2 -6.20 -61.42 43.10
CA LYS A 2 -6.73 -61.05 41.80
C LYS A 2 -5.84 -59.93 41.21
N LYS A 3 -5.17 -60.18 40.08
CA LYS A 3 -4.39 -59.19 39.36
C LYS A 3 -5.34 -58.32 38.53
N ILE A 4 -5.53 -57.08 38.95
CA ILE A 4 -6.26 -56.04 38.16
C ILE A 4 -5.30 -55.49 37.11
N ALA A 5 -5.52 -55.88 35.85
CA ALA A 5 -4.84 -55.30 34.72
C ALA A 5 -5.51 -53.95 34.41
N LEU A 6 -4.82 -52.88 34.78
CA LEU A 6 -5.23 -51.51 34.45
C LEU A 6 -4.91 -51.26 32.96
N PHE A 7 -5.95 -51.35 32.12
CA PHE A 7 -5.86 -51.01 30.68
C PHE A 7 -5.83 -49.52 30.54
N PHE A 8 -4.64 -48.92 30.41
CA PHE A 8 -4.47 -47.52 30.07
C PHE A 8 -4.89 -47.35 28.61
N LEU A 9 -6.14 -46.94 28.40
CA LEU A 9 -6.64 -46.50 27.11
C LEU A 9 -6.03 -45.14 26.80
N LEU A 10 -4.88 -45.14 26.11
CA LEU A 10 -4.31 -43.94 25.52
C LEU A 10 -5.31 -43.45 24.44
N MET A 11 -6.17 -42.51 24.81
CA MET A 11 -6.87 -41.70 23.84
C MET A 11 -5.81 -40.84 23.11
N VAL A 12 -5.35 -41.33 21.97
CA VAL A 12 -4.69 -40.50 20.96
C VAL A 12 -5.78 -39.56 20.45
N ILE A 13 -5.85 -38.37 21.03
CA ILE A 13 -6.57 -37.26 20.46
C ILE A 13 -5.77 -36.91 19.16
N ALA A 14 -6.12 -37.58 18.10
CA ALA A 14 -5.76 -37.10 16.75
C ALA A 14 -6.39 -35.71 16.66
N ALA A 15 -5.60 -34.69 16.99
CA ALA A 15 -5.90 -33.32 16.63
C ALA A 15 -6.04 -33.32 15.10
N CYS A 16 -7.27 -33.54 14.62
CA CYS A 16 -7.62 -33.16 13.27
C CYS A 16 -7.27 -31.69 13.16
N SER A 17 -6.08 -31.40 12.66
CA SER A 17 -5.77 -30.06 12.17
C SER A 17 -6.78 -29.83 11.07
N SER A 18 -7.85 -29.12 11.39
CA SER A 18 -8.91 -28.86 10.43
C SER A 18 -8.27 -28.07 9.28
N GLU A 19 -8.20 -28.67 8.12
CA GLU A 19 -7.84 -27.99 6.86
C GLU A 19 -8.87 -26.87 6.55
N SER A 20 -9.90 -26.73 7.40
CA SER A 20 -10.94 -25.72 7.27
C SER A 20 -10.40 -24.34 7.67
N LEU A 21 -10.42 -23.42 6.74
CA LEU A 21 -10.10 -22.01 6.97
C LEU A 21 -11.35 -21.27 7.42
N SER A 22 -11.31 -20.67 8.60
CA SER A 22 -12.37 -19.77 9.07
C SER A 22 -12.16 -18.34 8.56
N VAL A 23 -13.24 -17.54 8.54
CA VAL A 23 -13.16 -16.10 8.17
C VAL A 23 -12.17 -15.38 9.11
N LYS A 24 -12.23 -15.63 10.43
CA LYS A 24 -11.32 -15.01 11.40
C LYS A 24 -9.84 -15.35 11.12
N GLN A 25 -9.55 -16.59 10.78
CA GLN A 25 -8.19 -17.00 10.42
C GLN A 25 -7.74 -16.32 9.10
N ALA A 26 -8.63 -16.25 8.10
CA ALA A 26 -8.34 -15.56 6.84
C ALA A 26 -8.05 -14.08 7.07
N THR A 27 -8.84 -13.40 7.94
CA THR A 27 -8.61 -12.00 8.31
C THR A 27 -7.23 -11.81 8.93
N ASN A 28 -6.88 -12.58 9.96
CA ASN A 28 -5.57 -12.49 10.62
C ASN A 28 -4.40 -12.74 9.65
N LEU A 29 -4.56 -13.70 8.72
CA LEU A 29 -3.54 -13.96 7.70
C LEU A 29 -3.37 -12.78 6.74
N ILE A 30 -4.46 -12.13 6.35
CA ILE A 30 -4.42 -10.96 5.47
C ILE A 30 -3.82 -9.77 6.22
N GLU A 31 -4.17 -9.53 7.48
CA GLU A 31 -3.60 -8.48 8.33
C GLU A 31 -2.08 -8.64 8.42
N THR A 32 -1.61 -9.79 8.88
CA THR A 32 -0.18 -10.10 8.96
C THR A 32 0.53 -9.96 7.61
N HIS A 33 -0.14 -10.37 6.52
CA HIS A 33 0.41 -10.23 5.18
C HIS A 33 0.52 -8.76 4.75
N THR A 34 -0.50 -7.94 5.01
CA THR A 34 -0.51 -6.53 4.62
C THR A 34 0.43 -5.68 5.48
N GLU A 35 0.65 -6.03 6.73
CA GLU A 35 1.69 -5.43 7.58
C GLU A 35 3.09 -5.69 7.02
N LYS A 36 3.36 -6.93 6.64
CA LYS A 36 4.67 -7.32 6.09
C LYS A 36 4.90 -6.82 4.66
N TYR A 37 3.83 -6.75 3.87
CA TYR A 37 3.83 -6.34 2.46
C TYR A 37 2.77 -5.26 2.24
N PRO A 38 3.03 -4.02 2.66
CA PRO A 38 2.06 -2.94 2.57
C PRO A 38 1.61 -2.68 1.13
N TYR A 39 0.31 -2.55 0.94
CA TYR A 39 -0.27 -2.11 -0.32
C TYR A 39 -0.18 -0.59 -0.41
N PHE A 40 0.27 -0.09 -1.56
CA PHE A 40 0.34 1.35 -1.82
C PHE A 40 0.15 1.66 -3.30
N GLU A 41 -0.37 2.83 -3.57
CA GLU A 41 -0.29 3.44 -4.89
C GLU A 41 0.98 4.29 -4.95
N LYS A 42 1.58 4.38 -6.15
CA LYS A 42 2.81 5.11 -6.36
C LYS A 42 2.74 5.95 -7.64
N THR A 43 3.49 7.05 -7.63
CA THR A 43 3.71 7.89 -8.80
C THR A 43 5.18 8.27 -8.94
N ASN A 44 5.55 8.83 -10.09
CA ASN A 44 6.89 9.37 -10.29
C ASN A 44 6.89 10.87 -10.02
N LEU A 45 7.77 11.33 -9.13
CA LEU A 45 8.14 12.72 -8.95
C LEU A 45 9.41 12.99 -9.78
N GLN A 46 9.37 13.98 -10.68
CA GLN A 46 10.56 14.42 -11.40
C GLN A 46 11.45 15.25 -10.47
N LEU A 47 12.75 14.98 -10.50
CA LEU A 47 13.76 15.66 -9.68
C LEU A 47 14.71 16.48 -10.57
N GLY A 48 15.47 17.38 -9.95
CA GLY A 48 16.39 18.26 -10.62
C GLY A 48 15.67 19.44 -11.30
N GLU A 49 16.24 19.93 -12.36
CA GLU A 49 15.71 21.09 -13.07
C GLU A 49 14.47 20.71 -13.88
N GLN A 50 13.36 21.42 -13.63
CA GLN A 50 12.07 21.23 -14.29
C GLN A 50 11.53 22.58 -14.76
N LYS A 51 10.78 22.55 -15.90
CA LYS A 51 10.15 23.73 -16.49
C LYS A 51 8.65 23.62 -16.42
N TYR A 52 8.00 24.61 -15.82
CA TYR A 52 6.55 24.69 -15.66
C TYR A 52 5.98 25.94 -16.33
N SER A 53 4.83 25.79 -16.97
CA SER A 53 3.98 26.89 -17.37
C SER A 53 3.14 27.31 -16.16
N VAL A 54 3.31 28.52 -15.67
CA VAL A 54 2.65 28.98 -14.42
C VAL A 54 1.14 28.84 -14.49
N ARG A 55 0.56 29.05 -15.67
CA ARG A 55 -0.89 28.93 -15.88
C ARG A 55 -1.32 27.48 -16.13
N LYS A 56 -0.63 26.78 -17.04
CA LYS A 56 -1.00 25.43 -17.46
C LYS A 56 -0.80 24.41 -16.34
N ASP A 57 0.34 24.53 -15.63
CA ASP A 57 0.80 23.56 -14.64
C ASP A 57 0.53 24.06 -13.21
N SER A 58 -0.43 24.98 -13.06
CA SER A 58 -0.75 25.64 -11.77
C SER A 58 -1.13 24.65 -10.67
N ALA A 59 -1.88 23.60 -11.00
CA ALA A 59 -2.28 22.56 -10.06
C ALA A 59 -1.06 21.78 -9.56
N GLU A 60 -0.18 21.33 -10.44
CA GLU A 60 1.05 20.61 -10.07
C GLU A 60 1.99 21.51 -9.27
N LEU A 61 2.18 22.77 -9.68
CA LEU A 61 2.95 23.74 -8.93
C LEU A 61 2.41 24.00 -7.54
N SER A 62 1.07 23.99 -7.36
CA SER A 62 0.45 24.10 -6.05
C SER A 62 0.80 22.92 -5.14
N VAL A 63 0.73 21.69 -5.68
CA VAL A 63 1.14 20.47 -4.96
C VAL A 63 2.62 20.54 -4.57
N LEU A 64 3.50 20.90 -5.50
CA LEU A 64 4.93 21.02 -5.23
C LEU A 64 5.23 22.07 -4.14
N ARG A 65 4.56 23.22 -4.16
CA ARG A 65 4.69 24.25 -3.11
C ARG A 65 4.21 23.73 -1.75
N ASN A 66 3.11 23.00 -1.74
CA ASN A 66 2.60 22.37 -0.50
C ASN A 66 3.59 21.34 0.05
N LEU A 67 4.19 20.50 -0.79
CA LEU A 67 5.23 19.55 -0.38
C LEU A 67 6.47 20.26 0.15
N ALA A 68 6.85 21.38 -0.46
CA ALA A 68 7.97 22.20 -0.01
C ALA A 68 7.69 22.89 1.33
N SER A 69 6.46 23.38 1.56
CA SER A 69 6.07 23.98 2.84
C SER A 69 6.06 22.98 4.00
N GLN A 70 5.88 21.68 3.70
CA GLN A 70 5.98 20.57 4.67
C GLN A 70 7.42 20.06 4.82
N ASP A 71 8.38 20.66 4.11
CA ASP A 71 9.78 20.24 4.10
C ASP A 71 9.97 18.79 3.59
N LEU A 72 9.13 18.32 2.69
CA LEU A 72 9.28 17.01 2.05
C LEU A 72 10.13 17.07 0.79
N ILE A 73 10.09 18.22 0.13
CA ILE A 73 10.96 18.51 -1.03
C ILE A 73 11.65 19.86 -0.85
N SER A 74 12.81 20.03 -1.45
CA SER A 74 13.37 21.34 -1.72
C SER A 74 12.88 21.82 -3.08
N LEU A 75 12.33 23.04 -3.14
CA LEU A 75 11.83 23.68 -4.36
C LEU A 75 12.52 25.03 -4.55
N LYS A 76 13.56 25.07 -5.36
CA LYS A 76 14.34 26.29 -5.61
C LYS A 76 14.03 26.85 -6.97
N THR A 77 13.57 28.11 -7.04
CA THR A 77 13.40 28.82 -8.31
C THR A 77 14.76 29.18 -8.88
N ILE A 78 15.02 28.75 -10.13
CA ILE A 78 16.22 29.10 -10.88
C ILE A 78 15.96 30.35 -11.72
N SER A 79 14.86 30.39 -12.46
CA SER A 79 14.47 31.53 -13.28
C SER A 79 12.97 31.61 -13.50
N SER A 80 12.49 32.81 -13.82
CA SER A 80 11.11 33.03 -14.25
C SER A 80 11.11 34.08 -15.37
N HIS A 81 10.46 33.77 -16.49
CA HIS A 81 10.36 34.68 -17.62
C HIS A 81 8.99 34.56 -18.30
N LYS A 82 8.50 35.69 -18.80
CA LYS A 82 7.28 35.73 -19.60
C LYS A 82 7.52 35.11 -20.97
N LYS A 83 6.55 34.36 -21.47
CA LYS A 83 6.56 33.90 -22.86
C LYS A 83 6.26 35.10 -23.79
N LEU A 84 7.03 35.23 -24.87
CA LEU A 84 6.75 36.20 -25.91
C LEU A 84 5.33 35.98 -26.45
N LEU A 85 4.56 37.05 -26.60
CA LEU A 85 3.20 37.03 -27.16
C LEU A 85 2.17 36.22 -26.34
N SER A 86 2.43 35.93 -25.05
CA SER A 86 1.52 35.18 -24.17
C SER A 86 1.35 35.85 -22.80
N LYS A 87 0.18 35.68 -22.19
CA LYS A 87 -0.06 36.08 -20.79
C LYS A 87 0.54 35.08 -19.78
N ASP A 88 1.19 34.02 -20.27
CA ASP A 88 1.75 32.95 -19.42
C ASP A 88 3.25 33.19 -19.15
N SER A 89 3.72 32.63 -18.05
CA SER A 89 5.14 32.67 -17.68
C SER A 89 5.67 31.25 -17.58
N VAL A 90 6.97 31.09 -17.85
CA VAL A 90 7.72 29.87 -17.62
C VAL A 90 8.47 30.03 -16.30
N LEU A 91 8.30 29.08 -15.41
CA LEU A 91 9.04 28.95 -14.18
C LEU A 91 10.02 27.76 -14.29
N VAL A 92 11.28 27.99 -14.06
CA VAL A 92 12.31 26.94 -13.99
C VAL A 92 12.63 26.75 -12.52
N VAL A 93 12.47 25.53 -12.03
CA VAL A 93 12.72 25.17 -10.62
C VAL A 93 13.66 23.97 -10.54
N ASN A 94 14.40 23.88 -9.45
CA ASN A 94 15.14 22.69 -9.09
C ASN A 94 14.42 22.00 -7.93
N ILE A 95 14.09 20.71 -8.12
CA ILE A 95 13.35 19.88 -7.17
C ILE A 95 14.28 18.82 -6.59
N GLY A 96 14.36 18.74 -5.26
CA GLY A 96 15.09 17.71 -4.55
C GLY A 96 14.22 17.09 -3.45
N LEU A 97 14.47 15.84 -3.09
CA LEU A 97 13.88 15.24 -1.91
C LEU A 97 14.64 15.70 -0.65
N THR A 98 13.94 15.80 0.47
CA THR A 98 14.55 15.97 1.78
C THR A 98 14.57 14.64 2.55
N THR A 99 15.23 14.60 3.69
CA THR A 99 15.23 13.42 4.57
C THR A 99 13.86 13.10 5.13
N LYS A 100 12.97 14.09 5.31
CA LYS A 100 11.59 13.88 5.77
C LYS A 100 10.72 13.10 4.78
N ALA A 101 11.10 13.09 3.50
CA ALA A 101 10.37 12.32 2.50
C ALA A 101 10.69 10.82 2.53
N ALA A 102 11.71 10.38 3.27
CA ALA A 102 12.27 9.02 3.20
C ALA A 102 11.20 7.92 3.34
N ASP A 103 10.26 8.06 4.29
CA ASP A 103 9.21 7.05 4.54
C ASP A 103 8.23 6.88 3.37
N PHE A 104 8.15 7.89 2.51
CA PHE A 104 7.26 7.91 1.35
C PHE A 104 7.98 7.53 0.05
N VAL A 105 9.30 7.47 0.04
CA VAL A 105 10.10 7.15 -1.15
C VAL A 105 10.30 5.64 -1.25
N ILE A 106 10.03 5.09 -2.43
CA ILE A 106 10.19 3.67 -2.73
C ILE A 106 11.53 3.43 -3.43
N ASP A 107 11.85 4.30 -4.40
CA ASP A 107 13.05 4.24 -5.23
C ASP A 107 13.42 5.64 -5.67
N GLN A 108 14.72 5.93 -5.74
CA GLN A 108 15.24 7.21 -6.21
C GLN A 108 16.34 6.99 -7.24
N LYS A 109 16.20 7.67 -8.37
CA LYS A 109 17.21 7.76 -9.43
C LYS A 109 17.65 9.21 -9.58
N LYS A 110 18.69 9.46 -10.44
CA LYS A 110 19.28 10.78 -10.61
C LYS A 110 18.24 11.91 -10.84
N ASN A 111 17.22 11.64 -11.65
CA ASN A 111 16.24 12.66 -12.10
C ASN A 111 14.79 12.32 -11.78
N LYS A 112 14.52 11.29 -11.02
CA LYS A 112 13.17 10.91 -10.60
C LYS A 112 13.17 10.09 -9.32
N ALA A 113 12.07 10.17 -8.58
CA ALA A 113 11.78 9.28 -7.45
C ALA A 113 10.40 8.64 -7.64
N GLN A 114 10.23 7.40 -7.18
CA GLN A 114 8.92 6.81 -6.97
C GLN A 114 8.48 7.11 -5.55
N VAL A 115 7.31 7.74 -5.41
CA VAL A 115 6.74 8.12 -4.11
C VAL A 115 5.39 7.45 -3.93
N LYS A 116 5.06 7.10 -2.68
CA LYS A 116 3.76 6.56 -2.27
C LYS A 116 2.75 7.71 -2.24
N THR A 117 1.67 7.60 -3.00
CA THR A 117 0.56 8.58 -3.01
C THR A 117 -0.54 8.20 -2.04
N TYR A 118 -0.85 6.91 -1.97
CA TYR A 118 -1.80 6.35 -1.01
C TYR A 118 -1.22 5.08 -0.39
N LEU A 119 -1.54 4.87 0.87
CA LEU A 119 -1.36 3.59 1.57
C LEU A 119 -2.72 2.92 1.71
N PHE A 120 -2.72 1.59 1.78
CA PHE A 120 -3.93 0.82 1.98
C PHE A 120 -3.74 -0.11 3.16
N THR A 121 -4.65 -0.04 4.11
CA THR A 121 -4.66 -0.90 5.30
C THR A 121 -5.99 -1.63 5.42
N ILE A 122 -5.98 -2.81 6.01
CA ILE A 122 -7.23 -3.51 6.31
C ILE A 122 -7.96 -2.77 7.41
N GLN A 123 -9.29 -2.72 7.34
CA GLN A 123 -10.12 -2.20 8.42
C GLN A 123 -10.27 -3.30 9.49
N GLU A 124 -10.12 -2.96 10.77
CA GLU A 124 -10.15 -3.93 11.88
C GLU A 124 -11.41 -4.80 11.91
N ASP A 125 -12.58 -4.24 11.57
CA ASP A 125 -13.86 -4.97 11.45
C ASP A 125 -14.23 -5.26 10.00
N SER A 126 -13.26 -5.42 9.12
CA SER A 126 -13.51 -5.65 7.69
C SER A 126 -14.26 -6.96 7.49
N ASP A 127 -15.43 -6.88 6.84
CA ASP A 127 -16.16 -8.05 6.33
C ASP A 127 -15.31 -8.75 5.26
N VAL A 128 -14.48 -9.68 5.70
CA VAL A 128 -13.74 -10.54 4.79
C VAL A 128 -14.70 -11.58 4.22
N GLN A 129 -14.93 -11.53 2.91
CA GLN A 129 -15.69 -12.54 2.20
C GLN A 129 -14.75 -13.68 1.83
N LEU A 130 -14.97 -14.86 2.38
CA LEU A 130 -14.16 -16.05 2.16
C LEU A 130 -14.90 -17.05 1.26
N GLU A 131 -14.25 -17.47 0.18
CA GLU A 131 -14.69 -18.50 -0.74
C GLU A 131 -13.67 -19.65 -0.72
N LEU A 132 -14.10 -20.84 -0.31
CA LEU A 132 -13.27 -22.05 -0.33
C LEU A 132 -13.33 -22.66 -1.73
N ASN A 133 -12.26 -22.56 -2.49
CA ASN A 133 -12.17 -23.12 -3.83
C ASN A 133 -11.83 -24.62 -3.83
N SER A 134 -11.08 -25.08 -2.79
CA SER A 134 -10.74 -26.48 -2.55
C SER A 134 -10.28 -26.67 -1.10
N LYS A 135 -9.93 -27.91 -0.71
CA LYS A 135 -9.34 -28.19 0.63
C LYS A 135 -8.02 -27.44 0.91
N THR A 136 -7.33 -26.99 -0.16
CA THR A 136 -6.00 -26.37 -0.04
C THR A 136 -5.92 -24.98 -0.67
N LYS A 137 -7.05 -24.45 -1.17
CA LYS A 137 -7.09 -23.13 -1.81
C LYS A 137 -8.37 -22.39 -1.46
N ALA A 138 -8.23 -21.13 -1.08
CA ALA A 138 -9.34 -20.22 -0.84
C ALA A 138 -9.06 -18.85 -1.50
N THR A 139 -10.13 -18.10 -1.75
CA THR A 139 -10.08 -16.69 -2.15
C THR A 139 -10.75 -15.88 -1.06
N ALA A 140 -10.07 -14.86 -0.58
CA ALA A 140 -10.64 -13.91 0.36
C ALA A 140 -10.68 -12.52 -0.26
N SER A 141 -11.82 -11.83 -0.15
CA SER A 141 -11.98 -10.44 -0.56
C SER A 141 -12.08 -9.57 0.68
N ALA A 142 -11.18 -8.59 0.82
CA ALA A 142 -11.17 -7.65 1.93
C ALA A 142 -11.25 -6.21 1.44
N LYS A 143 -11.87 -5.33 2.24
CA LYS A 143 -11.85 -3.90 2.02
C LYS A 143 -10.59 -3.30 2.64
N LEU A 144 -9.78 -2.63 1.84
CA LEU A 144 -8.62 -1.90 2.29
C LEU A 144 -8.93 -0.41 2.29
N ILE A 145 -8.78 0.23 3.45
CA ILE A 145 -8.98 1.67 3.62
C ILE A 145 -7.85 2.43 2.97
N LYS A 146 -8.20 3.45 2.22
CA LYS A 146 -7.27 4.35 1.52
C LYS A 146 -6.81 5.47 2.45
N ILE A 147 -5.53 5.50 2.76
CA ILE A 147 -4.89 6.51 3.59
C ILE A 147 -4.07 7.43 2.67
N THR A 148 -4.37 8.72 2.71
CA THR A 148 -3.64 9.73 1.94
C THR A 148 -2.25 9.96 2.52
N THR A 149 -1.23 10.01 1.65
CA THR A 149 0.09 10.51 2.01
C THR A 149 0.21 11.99 1.61
N PRO A 150 1.22 12.71 2.05
CA PRO A 150 1.49 14.07 1.58
C PRO A 150 1.63 14.17 0.06
N PHE A 151 2.06 13.10 -0.60
CA PHE A 151 2.26 13.03 -2.05
C PHE A 151 0.97 12.69 -2.83
N ALA A 152 -0.18 12.56 -2.16
CA ALA A 152 -1.44 12.19 -2.80
C ALA A 152 -1.86 13.15 -3.93
N GLY A 153 -1.52 14.43 -3.82
CA GLY A 153 -1.79 15.42 -4.87
C GLY A 153 -1.07 15.16 -6.21
N LEU A 154 -0.07 14.27 -6.23
CA LEU A 154 0.62 13.83 -7.45
C LEU A 154 0.01 12.55 -8.04
N SER A 155 -0.99 11.96 -7.39
CA SER A 155 -1.65 10.74 -7.87
C SER A 155 -2.31 10.96 -9.23
N LYS A 156 -2.32 9.89 -10.03
CA LYS A 156 -3.08 9.79 -11.28
C LYS A 156 -4.32 8.90 -11.11
N ASP A 157 -4.72 8.63 -9.87
CA ASP A 157 -5.89 7.82 -9.56
C ASP A 157 -7.15 8.45 -10.19
N LYS A 158 -7.92 7.60 -10.86
CA LYS A 158 -9.19 8.00 -11.48
C LYS A 158 -10.31 8.23 -10.44
N ASN A 159 -10.15 7.63 -9.24
CA ASN A 159 -11.09 7.71 -8.14
C ASN A 159 -10.41 8.24 -6.86
N PRO A 160 -9.92 9.48 -6.85
CA PRO A 160 -9.17 10.03 -5.71
C PRO A 160 -10.00 10.06 -4.42
N ASN A 161 -11.32 10.19 -4.54
CA ASN A 161 -12.27 10.27 -3.42
C ASN A 161 -12.76 8.91 -2.92
N ALA A 162 -12.34 7.79 -3.51
CA ALA A 162 -12.69 6.47 -3.00
C ALA A 162 -12.09 6.27 -1.62
N ALA A 163 -12.94 5.96 -0.62
CA ALA A 163 -12.49 5.74 0.75
C ALA A 163 -11.76 4.41 0.94
N PHE A 164 -12.04 3.43 0.08
CA PHE A 164 -11.47 2.08 0.14
C PHE A 164 -11.34 1.47 -1.25
N ILE A 165 -10.58 0.39 -1.33
CA ILE A 165 -10.57 -0.55 -2.45
C ILE A 165 -10.95 -1.94 -1.96
N THR A 166 -11.50 -2.77 -2.86
CA THR A 166 -11.68 -4.21 -2.58
C THR A 166 -10.52 -4.97 -3.19
N GLN A 167 -9.76 -5.67 -2.33
CA GLN A 167 -8.61 -6.48 -2.74
C GLN A 167 -8.92 -7.97 -2.57
N LYS A 168 -8.60 -8.77 -3.59
CA LYS A 168 -8.67 -10.22 -3.53
C LYS A 168 -7.32 -10.81 -3.12
N PHE A 169 -7.35 -11.73 -2.16
CA PHE A 169 -6.21 -12.48 -1.69
C PHE A 169 -6.41 -13.96 -2.00
N ILE A 170 -5.38 -14.59 -2.51
CA ILE A 170 -5.36 -16.05 -2.71
C ILE A 170 -4.69 -16.65 -1.49
N LEU A 171 -5.43 -17.52 -0.78
CA LEU A 171 -4.90 -18.28 0.33
C LEU A 171 -4.65 -19.73 -0.10
N LYS A 172 -3.53 -20.27 0.34
CA LYS A 172 -3.12 -21.66 0.09
C LYS A 172 -2.79 -22.35 1.40
N TYR A 173 -3.06 -23.64 1.45
CA TYR A 173 -2.73 -24.50 2.57
C TYR A 173 -1.48 -25.31 2.27
N ASN A 174 -0.57 -25.35 3.23
CA ASN A 174 0.59 -26.24 3.25
C ASN A 174 0.54 -27.07 4.53
N LYS A 175 0.84 -28.37 4.46
CA LYS A 175 0.78 -29.27 5.62
C LYS A 175 1.74 -28.89 6.74
N GLU A 176 2.87 -28.27 6.42
CA GLU A 176 3.90 -27.88 7.39
C GLU A 176 3.61 -26.53 8.06
N THR A 177 3.09 -25.55 7.29
CA THR A 177 2.93 -24.17 7.74
C THR A 177 1.48 -23.72 7.93
N GLY A 178 0.51 -24.56 7.53
CA GLY A 178 -0.90 -24.22 7.54
C GLY A 178 -1.29 -23.28 6.38
N TRP A 179 -2.35 -22.51 6.58
CA TRP A 179 -2.82 -21.53 5.60
C TRP A 179 -1.92 -20.30 5.56
N TYR A 180 -1.69 -19.78 4.34
CA TYR A 180 -0.91 -18.56 4.10
C TYR A 180 -1.44 -17.79 2.89
N VAL A 181 -1.18 -16.49 2.82
CA VAL A 181 -1.49 -15.67 1.64
C VAL A 181 -0.42 -15.90 0.57
N ALA A 182 -0.85 -16.39 -0.59
CA ALA A 182 0.03 -16.61 -1.73
C ALA A 182 0.38 -15.25 -2.41
N ARG A 183 1.61 -15.12 -2.84
CA ARG A 183 2.09 -13.98 -3.64
C ARG A 183 1.73 -14.13 -5.10
#